data_9a9195ae2e4119b7ff1012fdadeac08d
#
_entry.id   9a9195ae2e4119b7ff1012fdadeac08d
#
_cell.length_a   1.000
_cell.length_b   1.000
_cell.length_c   1.000
_cell.angle_alpha   90.00
_cell.angle_beta   90.00
_cell.angle_gamma   90.00
#
_symmetry.space_group_name_H-M   'P 1'
#
loop_
_entity.id
_entity.type
_entity.pdbx_description
1 polymer ?
#
loop_
_entity_poly.entity_id
_entity_poly.type
_entity_poly.pdbx_seq_one_letter_code
_entity_poly.pdbx_strand_id
1 'polypeptide(L)'
;TAKNIWRVRTGKAASVVASYDVYAFTRFVADSYLGDDGGFITPAGVFMHVAGHLKDPVTLTVRPDPAWKRVSTGLEEVPGRPFSFTAPDFDTLYDCPILVGNQEILTFEAAGKPHTVAAYDLGAVDRLERAARLVEPVVV
;
A
#
# COMPACT_ATOMS: atom_id res chain seq x y z
N THR A 1 -26.62 13.55 -0.93
CA THR A 1 -25.15 13.56 -1.20
C THR A 1 -24.53 12.51 -0.32
N ALA A 2 -23.85 11.51 -0.89
CA ALA A 2 -23.14 10.51 -0.09
C ALA A 2 -21.96 11.18 0.63
N LYS A 3 -21.64 10.74 1.85
CA LYS A 3 -20.59 11.33 2.69
C LYS A 3 -19.19 11.18 2.10
N ASN A 4 -19.00 10.19 1.23
CA ASN A 4 -17.75 9.84 0.59
C ASN A 4 -17.61 10.38 -0.85
N ILE A 5 -18.49 11.30 -1.27
CA ILE A 5 -18.45 11.90 -2.61
C ILE A 5 -18.23 13.39 -2.48
N TRP A 6 -17.12 13.85 -3.04
CA TRP A 6 -16.80 15.27 -3.15
C TRP A 6 -17.15 15.77 -4.55
N ARG A 7 -17.90 16.84 -4.61
CA ARG A 7 -18.25 17.50 -5.88
C ARG A 7 -17.43 18.79 -6.01
N VAL A 8 -16.58 18.83 -7.02
CA VAL A 8 -15.70 19.96 -7.28
C VAL A 8 -16.10 20.62 -8.60
N ARG A 9 -16.25 21.93 -8.59
CA ARG A 9 -16.46 22.72 -9.81
C ARG A 9 -15.09 23.10 -10.37
N THR A 10 -14.68 22.47 -11.45
CA THR A 10 -13.34 22.64 -12.02
C THR A 10 -13.26 23.77 -13.05
N GLY A 11 -14.41 24.26 -13.54
CA GLY A 11 -14.42 25.23 -14.64
C GLY A 11 -13.73 24.67 -15.89
N LYS A 12 -12.65 25.32 -16.31
CA LYS A 12 -11.82 24.90 -17.44
C LYS A 12 -10.45 24.32 -16.99
N ALA A 13 -10.30 23.97 -15.72
CA ALA A 13 -9.04 23.44 -15.20
C ALA A 13 -8.74 22.05 -15.82
N ALA A 14 -7.53 21.87 -16.29
CA ALA A 14 -7.06 20.58 -16.84
C ALA A 14 -6.70 19.56 -15.74
N SER A 15 -6.48 20.02 -14.50
CA SER A 15 -6.15 19.18 -13.36
C SER A 15 -6.74 19.75 -12.07
N VAL A 16 -6.91 18.88 -11.09
CA VAL A 16 -7.40 19.24 -9.75
C VAL A 16 -6.50 18.60 -8.72
N VAL A 17 -6.16 19.31 -7.67
CA VAL A 17 -5.47 18.79 -6.50
C VAL A 17 -6.47 18.73 -5.34
N ALA A 18 -6.58 17.57 -4.71
CA ALA A 18 -7.30 17.40 -3.47
C ALA A 18 -6.30 17.06 -2.35
N SER A 19 -6.37 17.81 -1.24
CA SER A 19 -5.57 17.54 -0.06
C SER A 19 -6.50 17.23 1.11
N TYR A 20 -6.18 16.18 1.87
CA TYR A 20 -6.98 15.76 3.01
C TYR A 20 -6.13 14.97 4.00
N ASP A 21 -6.56 14.98 5.24
CA ASP A 21 -5.97 14.18 6.30
C ASP A 21 -6.84 12.94 6.56
N VAL A 22 -6.18 11.83 6.90
CA VAL A 22 -6.86 10.60 7.27
C VAL A 22 -6.49 10.25 8.70
N TYR A 23 -7.50 10.11 9.55
CA TYR A 23 -7.30 9.57 10.89
C TYR A 23 -7.25 8.04 10.82
N ALA A 24 -6.13 7.45 11.23
CA ALA A 24 -5.84 6.03 11.11
C ALA A 24 -5.18 5.52 12.39
N PHE A 25 -5.97 4.98 13.33
CA PHE A 25 -5.45 4.54 14.64
C PHE A 25 -5.95 3.14 15.06
N THR A 26 -6.67 2.45 14.19
CA THR A 26 -7.22 1.12 14.50
C THR A 26 -6.36 0.03 13.88
N ARG A 27 -5.74 -0.81 14.70
CA ARG A 27 -5.01 -2.00 14.23
C ARG A 27 -5.98 -3.12 13.88
N PHE A 28 -6.52 -3.06 12.69
CA PHE A 28 -7.40 -4.09 12.14
C PHE A 28 -7.11 -4.30 10.66
N VAL A 29 -7.31 -5.50 10.15
CA VAL A 29 -6.94 -5.89 8.78
C VAL A 29 -7.61 -5.06 7.67
N ALA A 30 -8.80 -4.52 7.94
CA ALA A 30 -9.55 -3.71 6.99
C ALA A 30 -9.39 -2.20 7.18
N ASP A 31 -8.70 -1.77 8.24
CA ASP A 31 -8.51 -0.37 8.57
C ASP A 31 -7.06 0.07 8.34
N SER A 32 -6.87 1.37 8.16
CA SER A 32 -5.54 1.94 8.14
C SER A 32 -5.08 2.27 9.56
N TYR A 33 -3.78 2.08 9.80
CA TYR A 33 -3.12 2.38 11.06
C TYR A 33 -1.87 3.22 10.83
N LEU A 34 -1.66 4.21 11.69
CA LEU A 34 -0.43 4.98 11.77
C LEU A 34 -0.04 5.14 13.25
N GLY A 35 1.13 4.67 13.60
CA GLY A 35 1.70 4.76 14.94
C GLY A 35 3.17 5.18 14.89
N ASP A 36 3.84 5.10 16.04
CA ASP A 36 5.25 5.49 16.18
C ASP A 36 6.20 4.46 15.55
N ASP A 37 5.76 3.23 15.42
CA ASP A 37 6.51 2.07 14.92
C ASP A 37 6.36 1.85 13.42
N GLY A 38 5.34 2.46 12.81
CA GLY A 38 5.07 2.32 11.38
C GLY A 38 3.62 2.60 11.00
N GLY A 39 3.30 2.32 9.75
CA GLY A 39 1.96 2.49 9.19
C GLY A 39 1.52 1.34 8.32
N PHE A 40 0.23 1.05 8.38
CA PHE A 40 -0.46 0.16 7.46
C PHE A 40 -1.60 0.91 6.80
N ILE A 41 -1.59 0.97 5.47
CA ILE A 41 -2.57 1.69 4.69
C ILE A 41 -3.43 0.69 3.92
N THR A 42 -4.74 0.72 4.18
CA THR A 42 -5.75 0.06 3.36
C THR A 42 -6.20 1.05 2.29
N PRO A 43 -5.78 0.90 1.02
CA PRO A 43 -5.94 1.94 0.01
C PRO A 43 -7.38 2.36 -0.25
N ALA A 44 -8.33 1.42 -0.21
CA ALA A 44 -9.76 1.70 -0.42
C ALA A 44 -10.34 2.67 0.62
N GLY A 45 -9.76 2.74 1.83
CA GLY A 45 -10.17 3.66 2.88
C GLY A 45 -9.47 5.02 2.82
N VAL A 46 -8.43 5.16 2.01
CA VAL A 46 -7.56 6.34 1.98
C VAL A 46 -7.62 7.08 0.65
N PHE A 47 -7.50 6.39 -0.48
CA PHE A 47 -7.39 7.05 -1.77
C PHE A 47 -8.73 7.28 -2.44
N MET A 48 -8.83 8.42 -3.12
CA MET A 48 -10.00 8.79 -3.92
C MET A 48 -9.69 8.66 -5.41
N HIS A 49 -10.69 8.32 -6.20
CA HIS A 49 -10.64 8.37 -7.65
C HIS A 49 -11.73 9.31 -8.20
N VAL A 50 -11.56 9.76 -9.43
CA VAL A 50 -12.58 10.53 -10.13
C VAL A 50 -13.66 9.57 -10.62
N ALA A 51 -14.93 9.90 -10.38
CA ALA A 51 -16.04 9.07 -10.84
C ALA A 51 -16.00 8.86 -12.36
N GLY A 52 -16.07 7.61 -12.78
CA GLY A 52 -15.91 7.20 -14.18
C GLY A 52 -14.46 6.93 -14.62
N HIS A 53 -13.47 7.17 -13.76
CA HIS A 53 -12.05 7.04 -14.03
C HIS A 53 -11.36 5.94 -13.17
N LEU A 54 -12.12 4.93 -12.78
CA LEU A 54 -11.61 3.81 -11.96
C LEU A 54 -10.52 3.00 -12.69
N LYS A 55 -10.57 2.98 -14.02
CA LYS A 55 -9.64 2.24 -14.89
C LYS A 55 -8.46 3.08 -15.40
N ASP A 56 -8.31 4.30 -14.91
CA ASP A 56 -7.15 5.12 -15.28
C ASP A 56 -5.90 4.66 -14.50
N PRO A 57 -4.70 4.76 -15.10
CA PRO A 57 -3.46 4.41 -14.44
C PRO A 57 -3.16 5.36 -13.28
N VAL A 58 -2.52 4.82 -12.25
CA VAL A 58 -2.20 5.54 -11.01
C VAL A 58 -0.71 5.52 -10.77
N THR A 59 -0.18 6.66 -10.31
CA THR A 59 1.15 6.74 -9.72
C THR A 59 0.99 7.12 -8.24
N LEU A 60 1.57 6.31 -7.37
CA LEU A 60 1.60 6.53 -5.94
C LEU A 60 3.03 6.91 -5.53
N THR A 61 3.18 7.95 -4.71
CA THR A 61 4.44 8.24 -4.02
C THR A 61 4.17 8.33 -2.53
N VAL A 62 4.84 7.47 -1.78
CA VAL A 62 4.81 7.49 -0.31
C VAL A 62 5.97 8.35 0.19
N ARG A 63 5.71 9.19 1.18
CA ARG A 63 6.73 9.98 1.85
C ARG A 63 6.72 9.60 3.33
N PRO A 64 7.48 8.56 3.70
CA PRO A 64 7.52 8.09 5.09
C PRO A 64 8.25 9.08 5.99
N ASP A 65 8.09 8.90 7.30
CA ASP A 65 8.96 9.53 8.28
C ASP A 65 10.43 9.16 7.96
N PRO A 66 11.40 10.07 8.13
CA PRO A 66 12.82 9.80 7.86
C PRO A 66 13.41 8.62 8.65
N ALA A 67 12.84 8.27 9.78
CA ALA A 67 13.23 7.10 10.56
C ALA A 67 12.78 5.77 9.94
N TRP A 68 11.79 5.79 9.05
CA TRP A 68 11.24 4.62 8.39
C TRP A 68 11.90 4.38 7.04
N LYS A 69 12.47 3.21 6.87
CA LYS A 69 13.36 2.92 5.73
C LYS A 69 12.71 2.10 4.63
N ARG A 70 11.48 1.62 4.83
CA ARG A 70 10.83 0.69 3.90
C ARG A 70 9.38 1.04 3.64
N VAL A 71 8.99 0.81 2.40
CA VAL A 71 7.60 0.78 1.95
C VAL A 71 7.41 -0.54 1.21
N SER A 72 6.49 -1.37 1.68
CA SER A 72 6.18 -2.66 1.07
C SER A 72 4.74 -2.68 0.57
N THR A 73 4.56 -3.08 -0.66
CA THR A 73 3.25 -3.20 -1.33
C THR A 73 3.36 -4.19 -2.49
N GLY A 74 2.22 -4.66 -2.98
CA GLY A 74 2.15 -5.48 -4.20
C GLY A 74 2.26 -4.69 -5.51
N LEU A 75 2.38 -3.37 -5.46
CA LEU A 75 2.51 -2.52 -6.64
C LEU A 75 3.91 -2.56 -7.25
N GLU A 76 4.01 -2.28 -8.55
CA GLU A 76 5.30 -2.17 -9.22
C GLU A 76 6.02 -0.87 -8.85
N GLU A 77 7.30 -0.99 -8.46
CA GLU A 77 8.13 0.16 -8.12
C GLU A 77 8.58 0.91 -9.39
N VAL A 78 8.54 2.24 -9.33
CA VAL A 78 9.04 3.08 -10.42
C VAL A 78 10.57 3.12 -10.40
N PRO A 79 11.28 2.65 -11.43
CA PRO A 79 12.73 2.64 -11.46
C PRO A 79 13.33 4.02 -11.18
N GLY A 80 14.30 4.09 -10.27
CA GLY A 80 15.01 5.32 -9.91
C GLY A 80 14.20 6.34 -9.09
N ARG A 81 12.99 5.98 -8.64
CA ARG A 81 12.16 6.82 -7.77
C ARG A 81 11.79 6.06 -6.50
N PRO A 82 12.59 6.17 -5.44
CA PRO A 82 12.31 5.49 -4.18
C PRO A 82 10.88 5.76 -3.69
N PHE A 83 10.24 4.72 -3.17
CA PHE A 83 8.88 4.77 -2.62
C PHE A 83 7.81 5.31 -3.59
N SER A 84 8.08 5.19 -4.89
CA SER A 84 7.11 5.52 -5.94
C SER A 84 6.71 4.25 -6.68
N PHE A 85 5.42 4.08 -6.89
CA PHE A 85 4.82 2.86 -7.42
C PHE A 85 3.80 3.20 -8.51
N THR A 86 3.51 2.23 -9.37
CA THR A 86 2.48 2.34 -10.38
C THR A 86 1.44 1.24 -10.23
N ALA A 87 0.19 1.57 -10.57
CA ALA A 87 -0.88 0.62 -10.77
C ALA A 87 -1.53 0.87 -12.13
N PRO A 88 -1.95 -0.18 -12.85
CA PRO A 88 -2.64 -0.01 -14.14
C PRO A 88 -3.99 0.68 -13.97
N ASP A 89 -4.60 0.57 -12.81
CA ASP A 89 -5.88 1.16 -12.47
C ASP A 89 -6.09 1.28 -10.94
N PHE A 90 -7.16 1.94 -10.53
CA PHE A 90 -7.51 2.08 -9.11
C PHE A 90 -7.97 0.77 -8.46
N ASP A 91 -8.53 -0.19 -9.20
CA ASP A 91 -8.89 -1.50 -8.64
C ASP A 91 -7.63 -2.20 -8.14
N THR A 92 -6.58 -2.23 -8.96
CA THR A 92 -5.27 -2.79 -8.59
C THR A 92 -4.66 -2.04 -7.39
N LEU A 93 -4.73 -0.70 -7.37
CA LEU A 93 -4.27 0.08 -6.23
C LEU A 93 -5.02 -0.31 -4.95
N TYR A 94 -6.36 -0.47 -5.02
CA TYR A 94 -7.19 -0.77 -3.86
C TYR A 94 -6.93 -2.16 -3.29
N ASP A 95 -6.51 -3.10 -4.11
CA ASP A 95 -6.17 -4.48 -3.72
C ASP A 95 -4.73 -4.63 -3.17
N CYS A 96 -3.92 -3.57 -3.22
CA CYS A 96 -2.53 -3.59 -2.78
C CYS A 96 -2.31 -2.80 -1.49
N PRO A 97 -2.46 -3.39 -0.30
CA PRO A 97 -2.12 -2.75 0.97
C PRO A 97 -0.67 -2.25 0.98
N ILE A 98 -0.42 -1.22 1.77
CA ILE A 98 0.89 -0.58 1.87
C ILE A 98 1.36 -0.61 3.31
N LEU A 99 2.51 -1.21 3.54
CA LEU A 99 3.18 -1.28 4.83
C LEU A 99 4.36 -0.31 4.82
N VAL A 100 4.44 0.57 5.81
CA VAL A 100 5.46 1.63 5.88
C VAL A 100 6.16 1.60 7.23
N GLY A 101 7.48 1.53 7.25
CA GLY A 101 8.25 1.51 8.51
C GLY A 101 9.60 0.84 8.40
N ASN A 102 9.97 0.06 9.42
CA ASN A 102 11.20 -0.73 9.48
C ASN A 102 10.91 -2.24 9.54
N GLN A 103 9.92 -2.67 8.79
CA GLN A 103 9.51 -4.08 8.70
C GLN A 103 10.66 -4.98 8.24
N GLU A 104 10.66 -6.22 8.71
CA GLU A 104 11.54 -7.27 8.21
C GLU A 104 11.02 -7.79 6.88
N ILE A 105 11.94 -8.14 5.99
CA ILE A 105 11.64 -8.63 4.64
C ILE A 105 12.27 -10.02 4.48
N LEU A 106 11.45 -10.99 4.12
CA LEU A 106 11.88 -12.29 3.66
C LEU A 106 11.45 -12.48 2.21
N THR A 107 12.36 -12.93 1.37
CA THR A 107 12.07 -13.28 -0.03
C THR A 107 12.32 -14.79 -0.22
N PHE A 108 11.40 -15.47 -0.87
CA PHE A 108 11.51 -16.87 -1.23
C PHE A 108 10.89 -17.14 -2.59
N GLU A 109 11.17 -18.30 -3.17
CA GLU A 109 10.56 -18.74 -4.43
C GLU A 109 9.56 -19.86 -4.15
N ALA A 110 8.35 -19.76 -4.72
CA ALA A 110 7.35 -20.81 -4.70
C ALA A 110 6.67 -20.92 -6.07
N ALA A 111 6.49 -22.14 -6.56
CA ALA A 111 5.94 -22.43 -7.88
C ALA A 111 6.60 -21.64 -9.04
N GLY A 112 7.93 -21.42 -8.95
CA GLY A 112 8.72 -20.68 -9.94
C GLY A 112 8.46 -19.16 -9.96
N LYS A 113 7.87 -18.62 -8.89
CA LYS A 113 7.61 -17.17 -8.75
C LYS A 113 8.27 -16.64 -7.47
N PRO A 114 8.85 -15.43 -7.52
CA PRO A 114 9.36 -14.78 -6.32
C PRO A 114 8.20 -14.29 -5.44
N HIS A 115 8.33 -14.52 -4.15
CA HIS A 115 7.41 -14.05 -3.12
C HIS A 115 8.17 -13.24 -2.09
N THR A 116 7.50 -12.22 -1.54
CA THR A 116 8.04 -11.38 -0.49
C THR A 116 7.07 -11.33 0.68
N VAL A 117 7.57 -11.60 1.87
CA VAL A 117 6.85 -11.37 3.13
C VAL A 117 7.46 -10.16 3.81
N ALA A 118 6.62 -9.19 4.14
CA ALA A 118 6.98 -8.03 4.93
C ALA A 118 6.21 -8.06 6.25
N ALA A 119 6.91 -7.97 7.37
CA ALA A 119 6.27 -8.10 8.67
C ALA A 119 6.97 -7.27 9.76
N TYR A 120 6.19 -6.84 10.76
CA TYR A 120 6.69 -6.19 11.95
C TYR A 120 6.82 -7.17 13.11
N ASP A 121 7.82 -6.91 13.97
CA ASP A 121 7.93 -7.48 15.31
C ASP A 121 7.78 -9.01 15.37
N LEU A 122 8.38 -9.71 14.43
CA LEU A 122 8.35 -11.16 14.39
C LEU A 122 9.33 -11.81 15.38
N GLY A 123 10.14 -11.02 16.05
CA GLY A 123 10.99 -11.39 17.17
C GLY A 123 12.19 -12.27 16.84
N ALA A 124 12.17 -13.04 15.76
CA ALA A 124 13.31 -13.82 15.27
C ALA A 124 13.11 -14.16 13.79
N VAL A 125 14.17 -14.17 13.01
CA VAL A 125 14.24 -14.59 11.59
C VAL A 125 13.59 -15.97 11.39
N ASP A 126 13.73 -16.88 12.34
CA ASP A 126 13.06 -18.17 12.40
C ASP A 126 11.55 -18.15 12.14
N ARG A 127 10.86 -17.07 12.54
CA ARG A 127 9.41 -16.98 12.35
C ARG A 127 9.04 -16.60 10.91
N LEU A 128 9.85 -15.77 10.26
CA LEU A 128 9.67 -15.43 8.85
C LEU A 128 9.92 -16.63 7.95
N GLU A 129 11.01 -17.37 8.18
CA GLU A 129 11.30 -18.60 7.45
C GLU A 129 10.19 -19.64 7.64
N ARG A 130 9.67 -19.75 8.87
CA ARG A 130 8.57 -20.65 9.18
C ARG A 130 7.26 -20.22 8.52
N ALA A 131 6.97 -18.93 8.47
CA ALA A 131 5.81 -18.39 7.77
C ALA A 131 5.91 -18.63 6.26
N ALA A 132 7.09 -18.43 5.66
CA ALA A 132 7.33 -18.70 4.25
C ALA A 132 7.08 -20.18 3.91
N ARG A 133 7.59 -21.11 4.70
CA ARG A 133 7.37 -22.55 4.53
C ARG A 133 5.91 -22.98 4.66
N LEU A 134 5.10 -22.25 5.44
CA LEU A 134 3.66 -22.52 5.57
C LEU A 134 2.86 -22.02 4.37
N VAL A 135 3.35 -21.01 3.66
CA VAL A 135 2.68 -20.42 2.49
C VAL A 135 3.09 -21.16 1.21
N GLU A 136 4.29 -21.72 1.16
CA GLU A 136 4.85 -22.41 -0.01
C GLU A 136 3.93 -23.51 -0.62
N PRO A 137 3.22 -24.35 0.17
CA PRO A 137 2.29 -25.36 -0.37
C PRO A 137 0.94 -24.79 -0.85
N VAL A 138 0.63 -23.55 -0.55
CA VAL A 138 -0.67 -22.92 -0.85
C VAL A 138 -0.61 -22.16 -2.17
N VAL A 139 0.59 -21.86 -2.67
CA VAL A 139 0.80 -21.18 -3.95
C VAL A 139 0.83 -22.23 -5.07
N VAL A 140 -0.35 -22.66 -5.51
CA VAL A 140 -0.55 -23.62 -6.62
C VAL A 140 -1.02 -22.89 -7.86
#